data_737e1035cc72530a09ac9f0ca7a55f5d
#
_entry.id   737e1035cc72530a09ac9f0ca7a55f5d
#
_cell.length_a   1.000
_cell.length_b   1.000
_cell.length_c   1.000
_cell.angle_alpha   90.00
_cell.angle_beta   90.00
_cell.angle_gamma   90.00
#
_symmetry.space_group_name_H-M   'P 1'
#
loop_
_entity.id
_entity.type
_entity.pdbx_description
1 polymer ?
#
loop_
_entity_poly.entity_id
_entity_poly.type
_entity_poly.pdbx_seq_one_letter_code
_entity_poly.pdbx_strand_id
1 'polypeptide(L)'
;IEIRASDLGWAAGRAAVFEGVTVGGVSGSAIHDIGASAVRLVGGDRATLRPGSLFVRDTRFARFSRLSWTQSSAIELDGVGAEASGNLITDAVGYAVYLRGNDHLFRRNEVARLIHGLSDTGAIYAGRDFTARGSIIEDNYVHDIRTDPGREVKGVYLDDMASGFTIRRNLFVDVQQPVFIGGGSDN
;
A
#
# COMPACT_ATOMS: atom_id res chain seq x y z
N ILE A 1 14.56 11.86 -9.25
CA ILE A 1 13.47 12.87 -9.09
C ILE A 1 12.80 12.64 -7.76
N GLU A 2 12.60 13.69 -6.97
CA GLU A 2 11.94 13.60 -5.66
C GLU A 2 10.94 14.75 -5.48
N ILE A 3 9.76 14.44 -4.96
CA ILE A 3 8.82 15.40 -4.39
C ILE A 3 9.08 15.40 -2.88
N ARG A 4 9.47 16.54 -2.32
CA ARG A 4 9.89 16.63 -0.93
C ARG A 4 9.25 17.81 -0.22
N ALA A 5 8.89 17.61 1.05
CA ALA A 5 8.36 18.67 1.93
C ALA A 5 7.23 19.48 1.26
N SER A 6 6.33 18.78 0.58
CA SER A 6 5.27 19.36 -0.24
C SER A 6 3.89 19.02 0.31
N ASP A 7 2.93 19.86 0.02
CA ASP A 7 1.51 19.64 0.28
C ASP A 7 0.79 19.42 -1.05
N LEU A 8 0.27 18.22 -1.29
CA LEU A 8 -0.38 17.82 -2.53
C LEU A 8 -1.85 17.43 -2.23
N GLY A 9 -2.76 18.23 -2.70
CA GLY A 9 -4.18 17.98 -2.47
C GLY A 9 -5.08 18.33 -3.64
N TRP A 10 -6.37 17.95 -3.51
CA TRP A 10 -7.46 18.34 -4.40
C TRP A 10 -7.29 17.87 -5.86
N ALA A 11 -6.76 16.67 -6.05
CA ALA A 11 -6.65 16.05 -7.36
C ALA A 11 -7.78 15.03 -7.58
N ALA A 12 -8.48 15.12 -8.71
CA ALA A 12 -9.51 14.15 -9.07
C ALA A 12 -8.93 12.76 -9.41
N GLY A 13 -7.71 12.73 -9.94
CA GLY A 13 -6.96 11.51 -10.24
C GLY A 13 -5.94 11.17 -9.16
N ARG A 14 -4.70 10.89 -9.56
CA ARG A 14 -3.54 10.66 -8.69
C ARG A 14 -2.81 11.96 -8.35
N ALA A 15 -2.15 11.99 -7.21
CA ALA A 15 -1.28 13.10 -6.83
C ALA A 15 0.08 13.02 -7.54
N ALA A 16 0.65 11.81 -7.65
CA ALA A 16 1.94 11.61 -8.31
C ALA A 16 2.06 10.21 -8.93
N VAL A 17 2.78 10.15 -10.05
CA VAL A 17 3.18 8.90 -10.72
C VAL A 17 4.66 8.97 -11.05
N PHE A 18 5.42 7.96 -10.62
CA PHE A 18 6.82 7.76 -10.97
C PHE A 18 6.92 6.53 -11.86
N GLU A 19 7.10 6.74 -13.14
CA GLU A 19 7.21 5.69 -14.15
C GLU A 19 8.36 6.02 -15.09
N GLY A 20 9.16 5.03 -15.48
CA GLY A 20 10.37 5.24 -16.27
C GLY A 20 11.49 5.99 -15.50
N VAL A 21 11.42 6.02 -14.19
CA VAL A 21 12.39 6.69 -13.30
C VAL A 21 13.19 5.64 -12.57
N THR A 22 14.51 5.77 -12.61
CA THR A 22 15.41 4.81 -11.93
C THR A 22 15.50 5.07 -10.43
N VAL A 23 15.55 6.35 -10.03
CA VAL A 23 15.64 6.77 -8.63
C VAL A 23 14.69 7.92 -8.38
N GLY A 24 13.80 7.79 -7.42
CA GLY A 24 12.87 8.86 -7.10
C GLY A 24 11.73 8.45 -6.18
N GLY A 25 10.92 9.42 -5.82
CA GLY A 25 9.76 9.17 -4.96
C GLY A 25 9.24 10.42 -4.26
N VAL A 26 8.58 10.17 -3.12
CA VAL A 26 8.00 11.22 -2.28
C VAL A 26 8.56 11.08 -0.88
N SER A 27 8.91 12.21 -0.26
CA SER A 27 9.33 12.22 1.15
C SER A 27 8.85 13.44 1.92
N GLY A 28 8.63 13.28 3.24
CA GLY A 28 8.35 14.37 4.19
C GLY A 28 7.18 15.26 3.77
N SER A 29 6.18 14.70 3.09
CA SER A 29 5.10 15.46 2.43
C SER A 29 3.74 15.16 3.05
N ALA A 30 2.73 15.96 2.71
CA ALA A 30 1.33 15.68 2.99
C ALA A 30 0.58 15.47 1.65
N ILE A 31 -0.24 14.42 1.59
CA ILE A 31 -1.05 14.10 0.40
C ILE A 31 -2.49 13.84 0.86
N HIS A 32 -3.42 14.63 0.37
CA HIS A 32 -4.78 14.56 0.87
C HIS A 32 -5.82 14.96 -0.19
N ASP A 33 -7.08 14.58 0.07
CA ASP A 33 -8.21 14.94 -0.80
C ASP A 33 -8.01 14.51 -2.26
N ILE A 34 -7.61 13.24 -2.45
CA ILE A 34 -7.30 12.64 -3.75
C ILE A 34 -8.45 11.75 -4.20
N GLY A 35 -8.87 11.90 -5.45
CA GLY A 35 -10.00 11.17 -6.01
C GLY A 35 -9.76 9.68 -6.24
N ALA A 36 -8.55 9.31 -6.59
CA ALA A 36 -8.13 7.92 -6.86
C ALA A 36 -6.96 7.50 -5.95
N SER A 37 -6.12 6.54 -6.39
CA SER A 37 -4.86 6.22 -5.70
C SER A 37 -3.94 7.43 -5.67
N ALA A 38 -3.27 7.66 -4.54
CA ALA A 38 -2.54 8.90 -4.37
C ALA A 38 -1.18 8.88 -5.07
N VAL A 39 -0.32 7.90 -4.79
CA VAL A 39 1.01 7.78 -5.39
C VAL A 39 1.17 6.43 -6.06
N ARG A 40 1.68 6.41 -7.29
CA ARG A 40 2.08 5.18 -7.97
C ARG A 40 3.56 5.20 -8.30
N LEU A 41 4.25 4.14 -7.92
CA LEU A 41 5.65 3.87 -8.22
C LEU A 41 5.74 2.67 -9.15
N VAL A 42 6.30 2.87 -10.35
CA VAL A 42 6.54 1.81 -11.33
C VAL A 42 8.02 1.77 -11.67
N GLY A 43 8.74 0.75 -11.22
CA GLY A 43 10.18 0.71 -11.45
C GLY A 43 10.82 -0.66 -11.23
N GLY A 44 12.10 -0.74 -11.62
CA GLY A 44 12.82 -2.00 -11.66
C GLY A 44 12.47 -2.86 -12.89
N ASP A 45 13.10 -4.01 -13.00
CA ASP A 45 12.92 -4.94 -14.12
C ASP A 45 12.52 -6.32 -13.58
N ARG A 46 11.28 -6.70 -13.77
CA ARG A 46 10.73 -7.97 -13.27
C ARG A 46 11.34 -9.19 -13.97
N ALA A 47 11.81 -9.07 -15.20
CA ALA A 47 12.40 -10.20 -15.92
C ALA A 47 13.77 -10.59 -15.32
N THR A 48 14.51 -9.64 -14.79
CA THR A 48 15.83 -9.84 -14.19
C THR A 48 15.85 -9.67 -12.67
N LEU A 49 14.71 -9.31 -12.07
CA LEU A 49 14.56 -8.92 -10.65
C LEU A 49 15.52 -7.79 -10.24
N ARG A 50 15.91 -6.94 -11.18
CA ARG A 50 16.74 -5.78 -10.86
C ARG A 50 15.88 -4.69 -10.22
N PRO A 51 16.18 -4.28 -8.97
CA PRO A 51 15.35 -3.30 -8.28
C PRO A 51 15.43 -1.91 -8.89
N GLY A 52 14.32 -1.20 -8.83
CA GLY A 52 14.27 0.25 -8.90
C GLY A 52 14.59 0.85 -7.53
N SER A 53 15.00 2.13 -7.50
CA SER A 53 15.21 2.85 -6.23
C SER A 53 14.07 3.86 -6.03
N LEU A 54 12.84 3.38 -6.06
CA LEU A 54 11.65 4.20 -5.86
C LEU A 54 11.16 4.10 -4.42
N PHE A 55 10.68 5.23 -3.89
CA PHE A 55 10.28 5.27 -2.48
C PHE A 55 9.13 6.25 -2.18
N VAL A 56 8.43 5.95 -1.08
CA VAL A 56 7.55 6.88 -0.37
C VAL A 56 7.92 6.84 1.10
N ARG A 57 8.40 7.95 1.66
CA ARG A 57 8.92 7.99 3.02
C ARG A 57 8.39 9.17 3.82
N ASP A 58 8.14 8.94 5.11
CA ASP A 58 7.82 10.00 6.08
C ASP A 58 6.71 10.94 5.60
N THR A 59 5.72 10.39 4.91
CA THR A 59 4.64 11.13 4.23
C THR A 59 3.30 10.83 4.89
N ARG A 60 2.44 11.84 5.02
CA ARG A 60 1.10 11.70 5.56
C ARG A 60 0.09 11.58 4.42
N PHE A 61 -0.80 10.58 4.51
CA PHE A 61 -1.90 10.37 3.56
C PHE A 61 -3.23 10.40 4.30
N ALA A 62 -4.16 11.20 3.79
CA ALA A 62 -5.53 11.21 4.30
C ALA A 62 -6.54 11.52 3.18
N ARG A 63 -7.76 11.02 3.31
CA ARG A 63 -8.86 11.33 2.39
C ARG A 63 -8.50 11.12 0.91
N PHE A 64 -7.84 10.01 0.61
CA PHE A 64 -7.62 9.52 -0.75
C PHE A 64 -8.73 8.53 -1.16
N SER A 65 -8.76 8.13 -2.43
CA SER A 65 -9.80 7.23 -2.98
C SER A 65 -11.23 7.78 -2.86
N ARG A 66 -11.40 9.10 -2.95
CA ARG A 66 -12.70 9.76 -2.75
C ARG A 66 -13.69 9.50 -3.88
N LEU A 67 -13.22 9.24 -5.07
CA LEU A 67 -14.03 8.97 -6.26
C LEU A 67 -13.93 7.52 -6.72
N SER A 68 -12.77 6.89 -6.51
CA SER A 68 -12.52 5.49 -6.85
C SER A 68 -12.29 4.70 -5.56
N TRP A 69 -13.28 3.96 -5.11
CA TRP A 69 -13.28 3.30 -3.79
C TRP A 69 -12.57 1.95 -3.80
N THR A 70 -12.71 1.21 -4.91
CA THR A 70 -12.14 -0.13 -5.04
C THR A 70 -10.82 -0.11 -5.84
N GLN A 71 -9.89 -1.01 -5.49
CA GLN A 71 -8.57 -1.11 -6.12
C GLN A 71 -7.81 0.22 -6.17
N SER A 72 -7.99 1.02 -5.15
CA SER A 72 -7.41 2.35 -5.02
C SER A 72 -6.72 2.47 -3.66
N SER A 73 -5.54 3.07 -3.62
CA SER A 73 -4.67 3.07 -2.44
C SER A 73 -3.95 4.39 -2.22
N ALA A 74 -3.42 4.60 -1.02
CA ALA A 74 -2.47 5.68 -0.81
C ALA A 74 -1.22 5.47 -1.67
N ILE A 75 -0.70 4.24 -1.71
CA ILE A 75 0.54 3.91 -2.38
C ILE A 75 0.34 2.65 -3.23
N GLU A 76 0.64 2.73 -4.53
CA GLU A 76 0.80 1.58 -5.41
C GLU A 76 2.28 1.34 -5.65
N LEU A 77 2.78 0.16 -5.25
CA LEU A 77 4.13 -0.31 -5.55
C LEU A 77 4.05 -1.34 -6.67
N ASP A 78 4.70 -1.06 -7.80
CA ASP A 78 4.66 -1.91 -8.99
C ASP A 78 6.08 -2.11 -9.55
N GLY A 79 6.38 -3.33 -9.98
CA GLY A 79 7.71 -3.69 -10.49
C GLY A 79 8.59 -4.39 -9.47
N VAL A 80 9.77 -3.85 -9.15
CA VAL A 80 10.75 -4.51 -8.25
C VAL A 80 11.39 -3.53 -7.29
N GLY A 81 11.42 -3.88 -6.00
CA GLY A 81 12.28 -3.26 -4.99
C GLY A 81 11.91 -1.86 -4.55
N ALA A 82 10.64 -1.44 -4.69
CA ALA A 82 10.19 -0.17 -4.16
C ALA A 82 9.95 -0.22 -2.64
N GLU A 83 10.12 0.91 -1.96
CA GLU A 83 9.97 1.03 -0.50
C GLU A 83 8.89 2.04 -0.13
N ALA A 84 8.04 1.68 0.83
CA ALA A 84 7.17 2.62 1.53
C ALA A 84 7.42 2.51 3.04
N SER A 85 7.96 3.57 3.66
CA SER A 85 8.39 3.52 5.05
C SER A 85 8.14 4.80 5.84
N GLY A 86 7.82 4.65 7.14
CA GLY A 86 7.63 5.79 8.05
C GLY A 86 6.41 6.64 7.74
N ASN A 87 5.46 6.15 6.96
CA ASN A 87 4.29 6.92 6.54
C ASN A 87 3.16 6.82 7.58
N LEU A 88 2.34 7.87 7.66
CA LEU A 88 1.06 7.89 8.35
C LEU A 88 -0.06 7.86 7.30
N ILE A 89 -0.85 6.78 7.27
CA ILE A 89 -1.87 6.54 6.24
C ILE A 89 -3.22 6.32 6.94
N THR A 90 -4.10 7.32 6.84
CA THR A 90 -5.32 7.31 7.65
C THR A 90 -6.54 7.90 6.93
N ASP A 91 -7.72 7.62 7.49
CA ASP A 91 -8.97 8.34 7.21
C ASP A 91 -9.35 8.33 5.73
N ALA A 92 -9.42 7.15 5.11
CA ALA A 92 -9.77 6.99 3.70
C ALA A 92 -10.54 5.69 3.42
N VAL A 93 -11.21 5.64 2.28
CA VAL A 93 -11.94 4.44 1.82
C VAL A 93 -11.00 3.41 1.19
N GLY A 94 -9.90 3.84 0.59
CA GLY A 94 -8.95 2.97 -0.11
C GLY A 94 -7.98 2.22 0.79
N TYR A 95 -7.11 1.44 0.16
CA TYR A 95 -6.05 0.67 0.83
C TYR A 95 -4.89 1.58 1.27
N ALA A 96 -4.12 1.18 2.25
CA ALA A 96 -2.85 1.85 2.54
C ALA A 96 -1.85 1.61 1.41
N VAL A 97 -1.69 0.34 1.01
CA VAL A 97 -0.78 -0.03 -0.07
C VAL A 97 -1.35 -1.15 -0.91
N TYR A 98 -1.11 -1.07 -2.22
CA TYR A 98 -1.28 -2.15 -3.16
C TYR A 98 0.09 -2.61 -3.67
N LEU A 99 0.46 -3.84 -3.33
CA LEU A 99 1.74 -4.45 -3.69
C LEU A 99 1.59 -5.28 -4.96
N ARG A 100 2.29 -4.90 -6.02
CA ARG A 100 2.36 -5.60 -7.30
C ARG A 100 3.81 -5.83 -7.71
N GLY A 101 4.18 -7.06 -8.00
CA GLY A 101 5.53 -7.39 -8.41
C GLY A 101 6.38 -7.94 -7.27
N ASN A 102 7.65 -7.56 -7.20
CA ASN A 102 8.64 -8.31 -6.45
C ASN A 102 9.45 -7.45 -5.50
N ASP A 103 9.88 -8.05 -4.38
CA ASP A 103 10.90 -7.50 -3.46
C ASP A 103 10.59 -6.10 -2.91
N HIS A 104 9.31 -5.76 -2.78
CA HIS A 104 8.89 -4.50 -2.18
C HIS A 104 9.02 -4.53 -0.66
N LEU A 105 9.24 -3.36 -0.06
CA LEU A 105 9.34 -3.21 1.37
C LEU A 105 8.30 -2.20 1.88
N PHE A 106 7.36 -2.69 2.69
CA PHE A 106 6.38 -1.88 3.41
C PHE A 106 6.64 -1.97 4.89
N ARG A 107 7.23 -0.93 5.50
CA ARG A 107 7.70 -0.98 6.88
C ARG A 107 7.54 0.29 7.68
N ARG A 108 7.43 0.14 9.01
CA ARG A 108 7.37 1.27 9.97
C ARG A 108 6.33 2.33 9.60
N ASN A 109 5.21 1.87 9.02
CA ASN A 109 4.08 2.74 8.72
C ASN A 109 3.03 2.61 9.83
N GLU A 110 2.32 3.70 10.08
CA GLU A 110 1.07 3.69 10.83
C GLU A 110 -0.10 3.69 9.84
N VAL A 111 -1.01 2.73 9.97
CA VAL A 111 -2.15 2.51 9.09
C VAL A 111 -3.41 2.43 9.93
N ALA A 112 -4.35 3.37 9.75
CA ALA A 112 -5.54 3.41 10.58
C ALA A 112 -6.78 3.96 9.87
N ARG A 113 -7.95 3.51 10.30
CA ARG A 113 -9.25 4.05 9.86
C ARG A 113 -9.40 4.07 8.34
N LEU A 114 -9.07 2.94 7.71
CA LEU A 114 -9.18 2.75 6.26
C LEU A 114 -10.30 1.76 5.92
N ILE A 115 -10.62 1.67 4.63
CA ILE A 115 -11.53 0.68 4.01
C ILE A 115 -12.93 0.60 4.62
N HIS A 116 -13.38 1.69 5.22
CA HIS A 116 -14.74 1.76 5.77
C HIS A 116 -15.81 1.60 4.67
N GLY A 117 -16.84 0.82 4.97
CA GLY A 117 -17.93 0.56 4.04
C GLY A 117 -17.58 -0.40 2.88
N LEU A 118 -16.35 -0.91 2.83
CA LEU A 118 -15.93 -1.95 1.88
C LEU A 118 -16.11 -3.35 2.49
N SER A 119 -16.00 -4.35 1.64
CA SER A 119 -15.98 -5.77 2.02
C SER A 119 -15.00 -6.52 1.14
N ASP A 120 -14.53 -7.67 1.62
CA ASP A 120 -13.57 -8.53 0.95
C ASP A 120 -12.32 -7.79 0.47
N THR A 121 -11.72 -7.06 1.39
CA THR A 121 -10.55 -6.23 1.12
C THR A 121 -9.61 -6.13 2.31
N GLY A 122 -8.37 -5.68 2.08
CA GLY A 122 -7.36 -5.46 3.10
C GLY A 122 -6.76 -4.06 3.07
N ALA A 123 -6.39 -3.53 4.23
CA ALA A 123 -5.69 -2.25 4.31
C ALA A 123 -4.31 -2.32 3.62
N ILE A 124 -3.63 -3.45 3.74
CA ILE A 124 -2.41 -3.81 3.02
C ILE A 124 -2.79 -4.98 2.10
N TYR A 125 -2.73 -4.80 0.80
CA TYR A 125 -3.26 -5.76 -0.18
C TYR A 125 -2.21 -6.19 -1.20
N ALA A 126 -2.16 -7.49 -1.46
CA ALA A 126 -1.47 -8.11 -2.58
C ALA A 126 -2.29 -9.31 -3.08
N GLY A 127 -2.28 -9.57 -4.37
CA GLY A 127 -2.97 -10.76 -4.90
C GLY A 127 -3.05 -10.81 -6.41
N ARG A 128 -3.51 -11.97 -6.90
CA ARG A 128 -3.79 -12.27 -8.31
C ARG A 128 -2.58 -12.24 -9.24
N ASP A 129 -1.37 -12.34 -8.65
CA ASP A 129 -0.13 -12.46 -9.40
C ASP A 129 0.79 -13.46 -8.68
N PHE A 130 0.79 -14.73 -9.11
CA PHE A 130 1.62 -15.76 -8.50
C PHE A 130 3.12 -15.61 -8.80
N THR A 131 3.49 -14.67 -9.66
CA THR A 131 4.90 -14.31 -9.92
C THR A 131 5.40 -13.21 -8.99
N ALA A 132 4.50 -12.58 -8.22
CA ALA A 132 4.87 -11.63 -7.18
C ALA A 132 5.44 -12.38 -5.97
N ARG A 133 6.72 -12.13 -5.66
CA ARG A 133 7.45 -12.78 -4.55
C ARG A 133 8.42 -11.81 -3.89
N GLY A 134 8.88 -12.18 -2.69
CA GLY A 134 9.98 -11.50 -2.00
C GLY A 134 9.60 -10.23 -1.25
N SER A 135 8.36 -9.79 -1.34
CA SER A 135 7.92 -8.57 -0.65
C SER A 135 7.79 -8.77 0.87
N ILE A 136 8.16 -7.74 1.63
CA ILE A 136 8.19 -7.78 3.10
C ILE A 136 7.27 -6.71 3.67
N ILE A 137 6.41 -7.13 4.60
CA ILE A 137 5.51 -6.27 5.38
C ILE A 137 5.95 -6.37 6.84
N GLU A 138 6.66 -5.36 7.37
CA GLU A 138 7.27 -5.47 8.69
C GLU A 138 7.21 -4.19 9.52
N ASP A 139 7.23 -4.37 10.84
CA ASP A 139 7.35 -3.28 11.82
C ASP A 139 6.26 -2.19 11.65
N ASN A 140 5.07 -2.54 11.12
CA ASN A 140 3.98 -1.59 10.95
C ASN A 140 3.04 -1.62 12.17
N TYR A 141 2.42 -0.48 12.45
CA TYR A 141 1.31 -0.35 13.38
C TYR A 141 0.01 -0.20 12.59
N VAL A 142 -0.85 -1.22 12.65
CA VAL A 142 -2.12 -1.27 11.92
C VAL A 142 -3.25 -1.30 12.94
N HIS A 143 -4.14 -0.30 12.91
CA HIS A 143 -5.19 -0.22 13.92
C HIS A 143 -6.50 0.41 13.40
N ASP A 144 -7.58 0.20 14.15
CA ASP A 144 -8.90 0.72 13.81
C ASP A 144 -9.34 0.34 12.38
N ILE A 145 -9.12 -0.92 11.96
CA ILE A 145 -9.52 -1.45 10.66
C ILE A 145 -10.77 -2.31 10.85
N ARG A 146 -11.93 -1.69 10.67
CA ARG A 146 -13.23 -2.32 10.83
C ARG A 146 -14.20 -1.84 9.74
N THR A 147 -15.24 -2.61 9.52
CA THR A 147 -16.34 -2.27 8.61
C THR A 147 -17.69 -2.63 9.23
N ASP A 148 -18.76 -2.38 8.51
CA ASP A 148 -20.13 -2.66 8.94
C ASP A 148 -20.38 -4.14 9.24
N PRO A 149 -21.31 -4.48 10.11
CA PRO A 149 -21.74 -5.87 10.37
C PRO A 149 -22.11 -6.61 9.07
N GLY A 150 -21.66 -7.86 8.94
CA GLY A 150 -21.90 -8.70 7.77
C GLY A 150 -20.92 -8.47 6.60
N ARG A 151 -19.95 -7.60 6.78
CA ARG A 151 -18.83 -7.38 5.85
C ARG A 151 -17.51 -7.81 6.48
N GLU A 152 -16.51 -8.05 5.65
CA GLU A 152 -15.19 -8.51 6.08
C GLU A 152 -14.07 -7.62 5.56
N VAL A 153 -13.23 -7.14 6.48
CA VAL A 153 -12.03 -6.39 6.14
C VAL A 153 -10.83 -6.93 6.90
N LYS A 154 -9.67 -6.83 6.29
CA LYS A 154 -8.42 -7.40 6.78
C LYS A 154 -7.36 -6.31 6.98
N GLY A 155 -6.47 -6.51 7.93
CA GLY A 155 -5.28 -5.68 8.08
C GLY A 155 -4.32 -5.92 6.93
N VAL A 156 -3.87 -7.17 6.78
CA VAL A 156 -3.10 -7.66 5.62
C VAL A 156 -3.93 -8.70 4.89
N TYR A 157 -4.08 -8.54 3.59
CA TYR A 157 -4.75 -9.51 2.73
C TYR A 157 -3.82 -9.96 1.60
N LEU A 158 -3.33 -11.18 1.71
CA LEU A 158 -2.71 -11.89 0.60
C LEU A 158 -3.79 -12.69 -0.12
N ASP A 159 -4.34 -12.10 -1.17
CA ASP A 159 -5.43 -12.67 -1.97
C ASP A 159 -4.88 -13.66 -3.02
N ASP A 160 -5.77 -14.31 -3.72
CA ASP A 160 -5.51 -15.35 -4.72
C ASP A 160 -4.09 -15.39 -5.29
N MET A 161 -3.41 -16.53 -5.16
CA MET A 161 -2.08 -16.80 -5.71
C MET A 161 -0.92 -15.95 -5.14
N ALA A 162 -1.15 -15.02 -4.20
CA ALA A 162 -0.08 -14.26 -3.58
C ALA A 162 0.90 -15.21 -2.87
N SER A 163 2.16 -15.18 -3.27
CA SER A 163 3.16 -16.17 -2.83
C SER A 163 4.48 -15.52 -2.45
N GLY A 164 5.22 -16.15 -1.50
CA GLY A 164 6.56 -15.70 -1.11
C GLY A 164 6.59 -14.33 -0.42
N PHE A 165 5.55 -13.95 0.28
CA PHE A 165 5.52 -12.75 1.11
C PHE A 165 6.00 -13.04 2.52
N THR A 166 6.64 -12.06 3.15
CA THR A 166 7.00 -12.13 4.57
C THR A 166 6.24 -11.08 5.36
N ILE A 167 5.45 -11.53 6.33
CA ILE A 167 4.72 -10.66 7.27
C ILE A 167 5.31 -10.88 8.66
N ARG A 168 5.98 -9.87 9.22
CA ARG A 168 6.63 -10.02 10.53
C ARG A 168 6.67 -8.76 11.37
N ARG A 169 6.67 -8.90 12.67
CA ARG A 169 6.82 -7.82 13.67
C ARG A 169 5.82 -6.66 13.48
N ASN A 170 4.62 -6.93 12.94
CA ASN A 170 3.57 -5.93 12.86
C ASN A 170 2.72 -5.96 14.13
N LEU A 171 2.28 -4.81 14.59
CA LEU A 171 1.33 -4.68 15.68
C LEU A 171 -0.07 -4.39 15.11
N PHE A 172 -1.03 -5.24 15.46
CA PHE A 172 -2.44 -5.08 15.09
C PHE A 172 -3.27 -4.79 16.33
N VAL A 173 -4.00 -3.68 16.33
CA VAL A 173 -4.90 -3.29 17.43
C VAL A 173 -6.25 -2.89 16.86
N ASP A 174 -7.31 -3.50 17.35
CA ASP A 174 -8.67 -3.25 16.87
C ASP A 174 -8.82 -3.44 15.34
N VAL A 175 -8.30 -4.55 14.84
CA VAL A 175 -8.39 -4.97 13.44
C VAL A 175 -9.32 -6.16 13.34
N GLN A 176 -10.34 -6.09 12.49
CA GLN A 176 -11.38 -7.13 12.40
C GLN A 176 -10.79 -8.52 12.07
N GLN A 177 -9.90 -8.58 11.11
CA GLN A 177 -9.08 -9.74 10.78
C GLN A 177 -7.65 -9.30 10.52
N PRO A 178 -6.70 -9.53 11.46
CA PRO A 178 -5.35 -8.99 11.33
C PRO A 178 -4.63 -9.41 10.06
N VAL A 179 -4.62 -10.70 9.73
CA VAL A 179 -3.97 -11.27 8.55
C VAL A 179 -4.86 -12.33 7.94
N PHE A 180 -5.03 -12.27 6.64
CA PHE A 180 -5.70 -13.32 5.86
C PHE A 180 -4.83 -13.72 4.65
N ILE A 181 -4.60 -15.02 4.51
CA ILE A 181 -3.88 -15.61 3.38
C ILE A 181 -4.91 -16.43 2.61
N GLY A 182 -5.39 -15.88 1.47
CA GLY A 182 -6.44 -16.45 0.64
C GLY A 182 -5.95 -17.51 -0.34
N GLY A 183 -4.63 -17.70 -0.46
CA GLY A 183 -4.04 -18.68 -1.38
C GLY A 183 -2.54 -18.50 -1.53
N GLY A 184 -1.98 -19.13 -2.57
CA GLY A 184 -0.55 -19.06 -2.83
C GLY A 184 0.28 -20.04 -1.99
N SER A 185 1.61 -19.83 -1.99
CA SER A 185 2.58 -20.66 -1.28
C SER A 185 3.74 -19.85 -0.73
N ASP A 186 4.46 -20.41 0.23
CA ASP A 186 5.70 -19.85 0.77
C ASP A 186 5.54 -18.46 1.45
N ASN A 187 4.36 -18.21 2.02
CA ASN A 187 4.09 -16.99 2.78
C ASN A 187 4.42 -17.18 4.26
#